data_108de77479fa1bec9bfd211572366528
#
_entry.id   108de77479fa1bec9bfd211572366528
#
_cell.length_a   1.000
_cell.length_b   1.000
_cell.length_c   1.000
_cell.angle_alpha   90.00
_cell.angle_beta   90.00
_cell.angle_gamma   90.00
#
_symmetry.space_group_name_H-M   'P 1'
#
loop_
_entity.id
_entity.type
_entity.pdbx_description
1 polymer ?
#
loop_
_entity_poly.entity_id
_entity_poly.type
_entity_poly.pdbx_seq_one_letter_code
_entity_poly.pdbx_strand_id
1 'polypeptide(L)'
;MADTATSDAPQLHSAVDPHDAGFARNAEAHRALVAELNAQLATARLGGPQRARARHAERGKLLPRERVDALVDPSSPFLELSPLAAHGLYGG
;
A
#
# COMPACT_ATOMS: atom_id res chain seq x y z
N MET A 1 -44.37 -4.57 0.38
CA MET A 1 -43.86 -5.91 0.70
C MET A 1 -42.53 -6.04 0.01
N ALA A 2 -41.46 -6.13 0.76
CA ALA A 2 -40.13 -6.40 0.17
C ALA A 2 -40.12 -7.87 -0.28
N ASP A 3 -40.02 -8.10 -1.57
CA ASP A 3 -39.75 -9.41 -2.14
C ASP A 3 -38.30 -9.77 -1.77
N THR A 4 -38.13 -10.61 -0.75
CA THR A 4 -36.85 -11.23 -0.45
C THR A 4 -36.64 -12.29 -1.53
N ALA A 5 -36.14 -11.88 -2.69
CA ALA A 5 -35.62 -12.81 -3.67
C ALA A 5 -34.46 -13.56 -2.98
N THR A 6 -34.75 -14.77 -2.52
CA THR A 6 -33.72 -15.72 -2.11
C THR A 6 -32.86 -15.94 -3.34
N SER A 7 -31.66 -15.39 -3.32
CA SER A 7 -30.67 -15.63 -4.35
C SER A 7 -30.40 -17.14 -4.37
N ASP A 8 -30.77 -17.81 -5.44
CA ASP A 8 -30.49 -19.23 -5.67
C ASP A 8 -29.03 -19.45 -6.12
N ALA A 9 -28.20 -18.45 -5.88
CA ALA A 9 -26.75 -18.51 -6.15
C ALA A 9 -26.07 -19.43 -5.12
N PRO A 10 -25.18 -20.34 -5.57
CA PRO A 10 -24.45 -21.20 -4.66
C PRO A 10 -23.63 -20.35 -3.67
N GLN A 11 -23.81 -20.62 -2.38
CA GLN A 11 -23.02 -19.99 -1.34
C GLN A 11 -21.64 -20.64 -1.25
N LEU A 12 -20.60 -19.82 -1.22
CA LEU A 12 -19.24 -20.27 -0.94
C LEU A 12 -19.10 -20.46 0.56
N HIS A 13 -18.70 -21.65 0.96
CA HIS A 13 -18.41 -21.99 2.34
C HIS A 13 -16.89 -22.02 2.54
N SER A 14 -16.40 -21.46 3.64
CA SER A 14 -15.01 -21.54 4.03
C SER A 14 -14.83 -22.60 5.12
N ALA A 15 -13.81 -23.44 4.98
CA ALA A 15 -13.38 -24.39 6.00
C ALA A 15 -12.32 -23.78 6.95
N VAL A 16 -12.07 -22.50 6.86
CA VAL A 16 -11.11 -21.79 7.72
C VAL A 16 -11.66 -21.67 9.13
N ASP A 17 -10.88 -22.14 10.10
CA ASP A 17 -11.15 -21.95 11.52
C ASP A 17 -10.25 -20.84 12.10
N PRO A 18 -10.80 -19.66 12.42
CA PRO A 18 -10.04 -18.55 13.00
C PRO A 18 -9.46 -18.86 14.40
N HIS A 19 -9.95 -19.89 15.06
CA HIS A 19 -9.47 -20.30 16.40
C HIS A 19 -8.37 -21.35 16.34
N ASP A 20 -8.06 -21.86 15.16
CA ASP A 20 -6.97 -22.81 14.97
C ASP A 20 -5.59 -22.16 15.16
N ALA A 21 -4.67 -22.88 15.80
CA ALA A 21 -3.30 -22.40 16.00
C ALA A 21 -2.55 -22.18 14.68
N GLY A 22 -2.86 -22.92 13.64
CA GLY A 22 -2.34 -22.72 12.29
C GLY A 22 -2.78 -21.38 11.70
N PHE A 23 -4.06 -21.04 11.88
CA PHE A 23 -4.56 -19.73 11.48
C PHE A 23 -3.83 -18.59 12.19
N ALA A 24 -3.64 -18.69 13.49
CA ALA A 24 -2.92 -17.67 14.27
C ALA A 24 -1.48 -17.46 13.79
N ARG A 25 -0.74 -18.55 13.54
CA ARG A 25 0.62 -18.48 13.00
C ARG A 25 0.65 -17.84 11.60
N ASN A 26 -0.25 -18.24 10.73
CA ASN A 26 -0.33 -17.70 9.36
C ASN A 26 -0.71 -16.21 9.38
N ALA A 27 -1.65 -15.82 10.23
CA ALA A 27 -2.04 -14.42 10.39
C ALA A 27 -0.86 -13.56 10.85
N GLU A 28 -0.07 -14.05 11.82
CA GLU A 28 1.11 -13.33 12.29
C GLU A 28 2.18 -13.21 11.20
N ALA A 29 2.45 -14.29 10.46
CA ALA A 29 3.38 -14.27 9.33
C ALA A 29 2.94 -13.26 8.26
N HIS A 30 1.66 -13.22 7.90
CA HIS A 30 1.13 -12.23 6.96
C HIS A 30 1.20 -10.80 7.48
N ARG A 31 0.95 -10.56 8.77
CA ARG A 31 1.11 -9.23 9.36
C ARG A 31 2.55 -8.75 9.27
N ALA A 32 3.53 -9.63 9.50
CA ALA A 32 4.94 -9.30 9.36
C ALA A 32 5.29 -8.90 7.92
N LEU A 33 4.82 -9.65 6.92
CA LEU A 33 5.01 -9.33 5.51
C LEU A 33 4.35 -7.99 5.11
N VAL A 34 3.15 -7.73 5.61
CA VAL A 34 2.47 -6.44 5.39
C VAL A 34 3.22 -5.28 6.02
N ALA A 35 3.76 -5.48 7.24
CA ALA A 35 4.56 -4.46 7.90
C ALA A 35 5.85 -4.15 7.11
N GLU A 36 6.52 -5.17 6.60
CA GLU A 36 7.70 -5.01 5.74
C GLU A 36 7.34 -4.26 4.45
N LEU A 37 6.28 -4.68 3.76
CA LEU A 37 5.80 -4.00 2.56
C LEU A 37 5.52 -2.51 2.83
N ASN A 38 4.81 -2.21 3.91
CA ASN A 38 4.50 -0.82 4.27
C ASN A 38 5.76 0.00 4.59
N ALA A 39 6.78 -0.60 5.20
CA ALA A 39 8.06 0.05 5.44
C ALA A 39 8.78 0.40 4.13
N GLN A 40 8.79 -0.52 3.16
CA GLN A 40 9.37 -0.29 1.84
C GLN A 40 8.61 0.80 1.07
N LEU A 41 7.29 0.78 1.11
CA LEU A 41 6.45 1.81 0.51
C LEU A 41 6.69 3.18 1.14
N ALA A 42 6.81 3.25 2.45
CA ALA A 42 7.11 4.50 3.16
C ALA A 42 8.46 5.08 2.73
N THR A 43 9.48 4.23 2.59
CA THR A 43 10.80 4.63 2.09
C THR A 43 10.73 5.14 0.64
N ALA A 44 10.04 4.43 -0.23
CA ALA A 44 9.87 4.83 -1.63
C ALA A 44 9.15 6.19 -1.76
N ARG A 45 8.16 6.46 -0.91
CA ARG A 45 7.41 7.72 -0.89
C ARG A 45 8.27 8.93 -0.53
N LEU A 46 9.39 8.75 0.14
CA LEU A 46 10.31 9.84 0.46
C LEU A 46 10.94 10.47 -0.79
N GLY A 47 11.07 9.73 -1.89
CA GLY A 47 11.59 10.25 -3.15
C GLY A 47 13.11 10.32 -3.22
N GLY A 48 13.80 9.33 -2.69
CA GLY A 48 15.24 9.17 -2.76
C GLY A 48 15.98 9.46 -1.44
N PRO A 49 17.32 9.38 -1.44
CA PRO A 49 18.14 9.61 -0.25
C PRO A 49 17.98 11.01 0.32
N GLN A 50 18.09 11.15 1.64
CA GLN A 50 17.90 12.42 2.33
C GLN A 50 18.79 13.55 1.75
N ARG A 51 20.04 13.26 1.43
CA ARG A 51 20.95 14.25 0.84
C ARG A 51 20.44 14.80 -0.50
N ALA A 52 19.91 13.92 -1.33
CA ALA A 52 19.32 14.31 -2.63
C ALA A 52 18.06 15.15 -2.44
N ARG A 53 17.18 14.73 -1.51
CA ARG A 53 15.95 15.46 -1.18
C ARG A 53 16.24 16.84 -0.61
N ALA A 54 17.20 16.95 0.32
CA ALA A 54 17.61 18.23 0.89
C ALA A 54 18.11 19.19 -0.18
N ARG A 55 19.00 18.73 -1.06
CA ARG A 55 19.50 19.54 -2.19
C ARG A 55 18.38 20.00 -3.12
N HIS A 56 17.40 19.16 -3.34
CA HIS A 56 16.25 19.47 -4.18
C HIS A 56 15.37 20.56 -3.53
N ALA A 57 15.11 20.45 -2.23
CA ALA A 57 14.36 21.42 -1.46
C ALA A 57 15.08 22.77 -1.35
N GLU A 58 16.42 22.78 -1.14
CA GLU A 58 17.23 23.99 -1.12
C GLU A 58 17.15 24.82 -2.42
N ARG A 59 16.86 24.15 -3.54
CA ARG A 59 16.65 24.79 -4.83
C ARG A 59 15.20 25.29 -5.03
N GLY A 60 14.37 25.24 -3.99
CA GLY A 60 12.98 25.65 -4.05
C GLY A 60 12.08 24.73 -4.87
N LYS A 61 12.47 23.47 -5.07
CA LYS A 61 11.73 22.49 -5.88
C LYS A 61 10.96 21.53 -5.00
N LEU A 62 9.75 21.17 -5.42
CA LEU A 62 8.95 20.14 -4.80
C LEU A 62 9.48 18.74 -5.16
N LEU A 63 9.39 17.81 -4.22
CA LEU A 63 9.63 16.39 -4.47
C LEU A 63 8.52 15.80 -5.37
N PRO A 64 8.76 14.67 -6.04
CA PRO A 64 7.80 14.14 -7.02
C PRO A 64 6.38 13.96 -6.49
N ARG A 65 6.22 13.39 -5.30
CA ARG A 65 4.88 13.18 -4.72
C ARG A 65 4.24 14.46 -4.20
N GLU A 66 5.03 15.41 -3.71
CA GLU A 66 4.55 16.76 -3.39
C GLU A 66 4.04 17.48 -4.63
N ARG A 67 4.66 17.27 -5.79
CA ARG A 67 4.19 17.83 -7.06
C ARG A 67 2.86 17.21 -7.48
N VAL A 68 2.68 15.90 -7.30
CA VAL A 68 1.40 15.22 -7.57
C VAL A 68 0.32 15.78 -6.65
N ASP A 69 0.59 15.88 -5.36
CA ASP A 69 -0.36 16.42 -4.37
C ASP A 69 -0.77 17.87 -4.70
N ALA A 70 0.16 18.68 -5.21
CA ALA A 70 -0.13 20.04 -5.64
C ALA A 70 -0.94 20.12 -6.96
N LEU A 71 -0.88 19.08 -7.77
CA LEU A 71 -1.55 19.03 -9.08
C LEU A 71 -2.98 18.54 -9.00
N VAL A 72 -3.25 17.52 -8.16
CA VAL A 72 -4.58 16.94 -8.01
C VAL A 72 -5.46 17.77 -7.08
N ASP A 73 -6.78 17.67 -7.24
CA ASP A 73 -7.72 18.33 -6.35
C ASP A 73 -7.59 17.79 -4.92
N PRO A 74 -7.75 18.63 -3.88
CA PRO A 74 -7.73 18.17 -2.48
C PRO A 74 -8.70 17.01 -2.26
N SER A 75 -8.26 15.98 -1.54
CA SER A 75 -9.04 14.76 -1.26
C SER A 75 -9.43 13.95 -2.49
N SER A 76 -8.83 14.23 -3.64
CA SER A 76 -9.00 13.44 -4.86
C SER A 76 -8.38 12.06 -4.70
N PRO A 77 -9.06 10.96 -5.10
CA PRO A 77 -8.46 9.64 -5.07
C PRO A 77 -7.29 9.57 -6.07
N PHE A 78 -6.16 9.07 -5.62
CA PHE A 78 -4.97 8.87 -6.44
C PHE A 78 -4.37 7.48 -6.18
N LEU A 79 -4.21 6.70 -7.24
CA LEU A 79 -3.59 5.39 -7.19
C LEU A 79 -2.24 5.42 -7.91
N GLU A 80 -1.15 5.27 -7.16
CA GLU A 80 0.18 5.10 -7.72
C GLU A 80 0.38 3.64 -8.15
N LEU A 81 0.71 3.41 -9.41
CA LEU A 81 1.04 2.09 -9.93
C LEU A 81 2.54 1.81 -9.77
N SER A 82 2.86 0.57 -9.36
CA SER A 82 4.24 0.08 -9.21
C SER A 82 5.14 1.00 -8.35
N PRO A 83 4.75 1.38 -7.14
CA PRO A 83 5.53 2.30 -6.32
C PRO A 83 6.91 1.75 -5.91
N LEU A 84 7.12 0.43 -6.00
CA LEU A 84 8.40 -0.25 -5.74
C LEU A 84 9.15 -0.63 -7.01
N ALA A 85 8.82 -0.05 -8.16
CA ALA A 85 9.57 -0.27 -9.39
C ALA A 85 11.05 0.06 -9.19
N ALA A 86 11.93 -0.81 -9.71
CA ALA A 86 13.38 -0.73 -9.53
C ALA A 86 13.90 -0.84 -8.08
N HIS A 87 13.04 -1.29 -7.13
CA HIS A 87 13.48 -1.54 -5.76
C HIS A 87 14.66 -2.52 -5.71
N GLY A 88 15.70 -2.19 -4.93
CA GLY A 88 16.90 -3.01 -4.79
C GLY A 88 17.87 -2.95 -5.98
N LEU A 89 17.59 -2.17 -7.02
CA LEU A 89 18.52 -1.94 -8.12
C LEU A 89 19.50 -0.80 -7.78
N TYR A 90 20.71 -0.90 -8.32
CA TYR A 90 21.78 0.11 -8.19
C TYR A 90 22.17 0.44 -6.74
N GLY A 91 21.99 -0.53 -5.82
CA GLY A 91 22.34 -0.37 -4.41
C GLY A 91 21.25 0.25 -3.54
N GLY A 92 20.03 0.29 -4.06
CA GLY A 92 18.86 0.74 -3.31
C GLY A 92 18.28 2.06 -3.77
#